data_27efbd68495551cd9306e27d05de3d52
#
_entry.id   27efbd68495551cd9306e27d05de3d52
#
_cell.length_a   1.000
_cell.length_b   1.000
_cell.length_c   1.000
_cell.angle_alpha   90.00
_cell.angle_beta   90.00
_cell.angle_gamma   90.00
#
_symmetry.space_group_name_H-M   'P 1'
#
loop_
_entity.id
_entity.type
_entity.pdbx_description
1 polymer ?
#
loop_
_entity_poly.entity_id
_entity_poly.type
_entity_poly.pdbx_seq_one_letter_code
_entity_poly.pdbx_strand_id
1 'polypeptide(L)'
;MTTFKATVKKPRSDGFYTVYIRVTHQRKTSYIKTNKIIDPAHITSSGELTDPVVNEYCAIIIRQYTDKLNRVDATFWELKDVIEFLHKNDEETCFSDYARKFISKMESEGHERNAKNYKLAVNHLERYIGTTKIMFSILTTSVLTQWIDTLYKTSRAKEMYPTCIRQIFKKAIIELNDEERGILRIKYNPWLKIIIPKSDNTLKRAISAEACREFFNRPLPQSKMVSPLPELGRDIALLSL
;
A
#
# COMPACT_ATOMS: atom_id res chain seq x y z
N MET A 1 18.97 -22.69 13.53
CA MET A 1 17.95 -23.40 12.72
C MET A 1 16.65 -23.45 13.49
N THR A 2 15.52 -23.13 12.86
CA THR A 2 14.18 -23.18 13.46
C THR A 2 13.48 -24.48 13.05
N THR A 3 12.84 -25.15 13.99
CA THR A 3 12.08 -26.38 13.73
C THR A 3 10.66 -26.26 14.24
N PHE A 4 9.74 -26.96 13.57
CA PHE A 4 8.31 -26.98 13.89
C PHE A 4 7.85 -28.41 14.12
N LYS A 5 7.00 -28.64 15.13
CA LYS A 5 6.34 -29.91 15.36
C LYS A 5 4.93 -29.70 15.90
N ALA A 6 3.95 -30.40 15.36
CA ALA A 6 2.61 -30.46 15.95
C ALA A 6 2.65 -31.21 17.28
N THR A 7 1.94 -30.72 18.30
CA THR A 7 1.95 -31.27 19.63
C THR A 7 0.70 -30.87 20.41
N VAL A 8 0.44 -31.57 21.48
CA VAL A 8 -0.58 -31.23 22.49
C VAL A 8 0.06 -30.93 23.83
N LYS A 9 -0.67 -30.26 24.72
CA LYS A 9 -0.27 -29.97 26.08
C LYS A 9 -1.25 -30.66 27.04
N LYS A 10 -1.54 -30.03 28.18
CA LYS A 10 -2.51 -30.53 29.17
C LYS A 10 -3.92 -30.58 28.55
N PRO A 11 -4.73 -31.60 28.96
CA PRO A 11 -6.13 -31.65 28.54
C PRO A 11 -6.91 -30.44 29.01
N ARG A 12 -7.94 -30.10 28.29
CA ARG A 12 -8.92 -29.10 28.66
C ARG A 12 -9.89 -29.67 29.71
N SER A 13 -10.73 -28.80 30.27
CA SER A 13 -11.75 -29.19 31.23
C SER A 13 -12.81 -30.16 30.64
N ASP A 14 -12.96 -30.14 29.32
CA ASP A 14 -13.87 -31.00 28.55
C ASP A 14 -13.24 -32.32 28.12
N GLY A 15 -12.00 -32.61 28.56
CA GLY A 15 -11.26 -33.85 28.29
C GLY A 15 -10.53 -33.87 26.94
N PHE A 16 -10.80 -32.92 26.04
CA PHE A 16 -10.13 -32.81 24.75
C PHE A 16 -8.78 -32.08 24.88
N TYR A 17 -7.95 -32.20 23.84
CA TYR A 17 -6.64 -31.53 23.79
C TYR A 17 -6.65 -30.41 22.73
N THR A 18 -6.11 -29.27 23.09
CA THR A 18 -5.81 -28.22 22.10
C THR A 18 -4.52 -28.56 21.41
N VAL A 19 -4.53 -28.46 20.08
CA VAL A 19 -3.34 -28.67 19.24
C VAL A 19 -2.51 -27.40 19.15
N TYR A 20 -1.19 -27.55 19.27
CA TYR A 20 -0.20 -26.49 19.20
C TYR A 20 0.86 -26.82 18.16
N ILE A 21 1.40 -25.80 17.53
CA ILE A 21 2.66 -25.91 16.78
C ILE A 21 3.80 -25.52 17.73
N ARG A 22 4.64 -26.46 18.08
CA ARG A 22 5.87 -26.23 18.85
C ARG A 22 6.90 -25.64 17.91
N VAL A 23 7.43 -24.47 18.25
CA VAL A 23 8.50 -23.77 17.54
C VAL A 23 9.75 -23.85 18.38
N THR A 24 10.83 -24.40 17.83
CA THR A 24 12.14 -24.43 18.50
C THR A 24 13.12 -23.63 17.68
N HIS A 25 13.74 -22.61 18.30
CA HIS A 25 14.77 -21.77 17.70
C HIS A 25 15.90 -21.56 18.70
N GLN A 26 17.16 -21.76 18.29
CA GLN A 26 18.35 -21.63 19.14
C GLN A 26 18.21 -22.35 20.51
N ARG A 27 17.71 -23.59 20.51
CA ARG A 27 17.46 -24.44 21.71
C ARG A 27 16.35 -23.91 22.65
N LYS A 28 15.75 -22.73 22.38
CA LYS A 28 14.58 -22.24 23.11
C LYS A 28 13.31 -22.73 22.41
N THR A 29 12.25 -22.98 23.18
CA THR A 29 10.97 -23.51 22.65
C THR A 29 9.80 -22.66 23.04
N SER A 30 8.89 -22.41 22.09
CA SER A 30 7.60 -21.77 22.29
C SER A 30 6.49 -22.53 21.56
N TYR A 31 5.22 -22.16 21.82
CA TYR A 31 4.06 -22.88 21.30
C TYR A 31 3.05 -21.90 20.72
N ILE A 32 2.67 -22.11 19.49
CA ILE A 32 1.62 -21.36 18.81
C ILE A 32 0.33 -22.18 18.92
N LYS A 33 -0.69 -21.60 19.55
CA LYS A 33 -1.99 -22.24 19.68
C LYS A 33 -2.69 -22.27 18.32
N THR A 34 -3.25 -23.44 17.94
CA THR A 34 -4.12 -23.57 16.78
C THR A 34 -5.60 -23.50 17.19
N ASN A 35 -6.49 -23.43 16.21
CA ASN A 35 -7.94 -23.53 16.44
C ASN A 35 -8.46 -24.98 16.43
N LYS A 36 -7.56 -25.99 16.35
CA LYS A 36 -7.94 -27.40 16.35
C LYS A 36 -7.87 -27.98 17.74
N ILE A 37 -8.82 -28.87 17.99
CA ILE A 37 -8.90 -29.74 19.17
C ILE A 37 -8.93 -31.18 18.70
N ILE A 38 -8.39 -32.07 19.52
CA ILE A 38 -8.27 -33.49 19.21
C ILE A 38 -8.74 -34.34 20.39
N ASP A 39 -9.36 -35.48 20.08
CA ASP A 39 -9.78 -36.47 21.06
C ASP A 39 -8.56 -37.21 21.63
N PRO A 40 -8.53 -37.56 22.96
CA PRO A 40 -7.51 -38.38 23.57
C PRO A 40 -7.22 -39.69 22.81
N ALA A 41 -8.25 -40.29 22.20
CA ALA A 41 -8.12 -41.54 21.43
C ALA A 41 -7.18 -41.41 20.22
N HIS A 42 -7.00 -40.19 19.71
CA HIS A 42 -6.13 -39.92 18.58
C HIS A 42 -4.74 -39.35 18.97
N ILE A 43 -4.31 -39.63 20.20
CA ILE A 43 -2.99 -39.26 20.71
C ILE A 43 -2.27 -40.51 21.18
N THR A 44 -1.08 -40.76 20.67
CA THR A 44 -0.26 -41.87 21.11
C THR A 44 0.29 -41.65 22.52
N SER A 45 0.77 -42.73 23.18
CA SER A 45 1.46 -42.64 24.47
C SER A 45 2.72 -41.76 24.41
N SER A 46 3.30 -41.57 23.22
CA SER A 46 4.43 -40.64 22.97
C SER A 46 3.98 -39.18 22.72
N GLY A 47 2.66 -38.89 22.74
CA GLY A 47 2.10 -37.56 22.51
C GLY A 47 2.06 -37.16 21.03
N GLU A 48 2.14 -38.10 20.11
CA GLU A 48 2.02 -37.87 18.68
C GLU A 48 0.56 -37.92 18.24
N LEU A 49 0.21 -37.08 17.29
CA LEU A 49 -1.15 -36.97 16.74
C LEU A 49 -1.36 -38.03 15.67
N THR A 50 -2.45 -38.80 15.78
CA THR A 50 -2.80 -39.87 14.82
C THR A 50 -3.98 -39.52 13.94
N ASP A 51 -4.72 -38.42 14.22
CA ASP A 51 -5.82 -37.95 13.40
C ASP A 51 -5.30 -37.41 12.05
N PRO A 52 -5.69 -37.99 10.90
CA PRO A 52 -5.20 -37.61 9.60
C PRO A 52 -5.56 -36.16 9.23
N VAL A 53 -6.79 -35.70 9.58
CA VAL A 53 -7.28 -34.37 9.25
C VAL A 53 -6.54 -33.28 10.02
N VAL A 54 -6.29 -33.56 11.32
CA VAL A 54 -5.51 -32.65 12.17
C VAL A 54 -4.06 -32.63 11.74
N ASN A 55 -3.49 -33.76 11.35
CA ASN A 55 -2.11 -33.85 10.85
C ASN A 55 -1.93 -33.09 9.54
N GLU A 56 -2.87 -33.22 8.59
CA GLU A 56 -2.85 -32.48 7.32
C GLU A 56 -2.92 -30.97 7.59
N TYR A 57 -3.85 -30.53 8.45
CA TYR A 57 -3.98 -29.14 8.85
C TYR A 57 -2.68 -28.60 9.47
N CYS A 58 -2.06 -29.35 10.38
CA CYS A 58 -0.79 -28.96 10.99
C CYS A 58 0.35 -28.92 9.97
N ALA A 59 0.41 -29.86 9.03
CA ALA A 59 1.41 -29.90 7.98
C ALA A 59 1.32 -28.65 7.08
N ILE A 60 0.11 -28.21 6.73
CA ILE A 60 -0.12 -26.99 5.96
C ILE A 60 0.43 -25.76 6.72
N ILE A 61 0.10 -25.62 8.00
CA ILE A 61 0.58 -24.50 8.83
C ILE A 61 2.12 -24.54 8.97
N ILE A 62 2.69 -25.71 9.23
CA ILE A 62 4.15 -25.87 9.35
C ILE A 62 4.83 -25.48 8.04
N ARG A 63 4.28 -25.88 6.91
CA ARG A 63 4.77 -25.48 5.59
C ARG A 63 4.73 -23.96 5.41
N GLN A 64 3.60 -23.32 5.73
CA GLN A 64 3.47 -21.87 5.67
C GLN A 64 4.50 -21.15 6.54
N TYR A 65 4.72 -21.62 7.78
CA TYR A 65 5.71 -21.05 8.69
C TYR A 65 7.14 -21.25 8.19
N THR A 66 7.43 -22.42 7.63
CA THR A 66 8.72 -22.72 7.02
C THR A 66 8.97 -21.82 5.81
N ASP A 67 7.98 -21.69 4.93
CA ASP A 67 8.07 -20.83 3.75
C ASP A 67 8.23 -19.36 4.13
N LYS A 68 7.59 -18.91 5.22
CA LYS A 68 7.77 -17.54 5.76
C LYS A 68 9.21 -17.34 6.22
N LEU A 69 9.75 -18.23 7.04
CA LEU A 69 11.10 -18.08 7.58
C LEU A 69 12.20 -18.25 6.53
N ASN A 70 11.98 -19.06 5.50
CA ASN A 70 12.94 -19.21 4.40
C ASN A 70 13.10 -17.93 3.55
N ARG A 71 12.23 -16.94 3.73
CA ARG A 71 12.27 -15.66 3.01
C ARG A 71 13.05 -14.58 3.74
N VAL A 72 13.49 -14.84 4.97
CA VAL A 72 14.18 -13.89 5.84
C VAL A 72 15.41 -14.54 6.44
N ASP A 73 16.42 -13.75 6.74
CA ASP A 73 17.57 -14.22 7.51
C ASP A 73 17.25 -14.08 9.02
N ALA A 74 16.86 -15.20 9.63
CA ALA A 74 16.53 -15.25 11.04
C ALA A 74 17.73 -15.73 11.91
N THR A 75 18.98 -15.67 11.40
CA THR A 75 20.16 -16.20 12.07
C THR A 75 20.41 -15.53 13.43
N PHE A 76 20.17 -14.24 13.52
CA PHE A 76 20.41 -13.44 14.74
C PHE A 76 19.14 -13.16 15.54
N TRP A 77 17.99 -13.73 15.13
CA TRP A 77 16.73 -13.51 15.82
C TRP A 77 16.65 -14.30 17.11
N GLU A 78 15.99 -13.74 18.11
CA GLU A 78 15.56 -14.50 19.26
C GLU A 78 14.25 -15.26 18.98
N LEU A 79 13.93 -16.26 19.80
CA LEU A 79 12.68 -17.00 19.68
C LEU A 79 11.44 -16.10 19.73
N LYS A 80 11.49 -15.00 20.49
CA LYS A 80 10.41 -14.02 20.57
C LYS A 80 10.19 -13.34 19.23
N ASP A 81 11.26 -12.94 18.54
CA ASP A 81 11.18 -12.27 17.24
C ASP A 81 10.59 -13.22 16.18
N VAL A 82 11.02 -14.50 16.22
CA VAL A 82 10.47 -15.55 15.35
C VAL A 82 8.96 -15.72 15.57
N ILE A 83 8.52 -15.82 16.83
CA ILE A 83 7.10 -15.99 17.17
C ILE A 83 6.30 -14.75 16.72
N GLU A 84 6.80 -13.55 16.99
CA GLU A 84 6.15 -12.30 16.58
C GLU A 84 6.04 -12.21 15.05
N PHE A 85 7.08 -12.59 14.33
CA PHE A 85 7.08 -12.62 12.87
C PHE A 85 6.08 -13.65 12.30
N LEU A 86 5.98 -14.85 12.90
CA LEU A 86 5.03 -15.87 12.50
C LEU A 86 3.58 -15.49 12.82
N HIS A 87 3.35 -14.78 13.93
CA HIS A 87 2.04 -14.26 14.32
C HIS A 87 1.62 -13.01 13.52
N LYS A 88 2.57 -12.22 13.03
CA LYS A 88 2.25 -11.20 12.06
C LYS A 88 1.71 -11.93 10.84
N ASN A 89 0.38 -11.97 10.74
CA ASN A 89 -0.25 -12.41 9.52
C ASN A 89 0.48 -11.73 8.38
N ASP A 90 0.77 -12.47 7.29
CA ASP A 90 0.96 -11.88 5.98
C ASP A 90 -0.43 -11.29 5.59
N GLU A 91 -0.94 -10.37 6.40
CA GLU A 91 -1.97 -9.48 5.94
C GLU A 91 -1.33 -8.77 4.77
N GLU A 92 -1.74 -9.25 3.61
CA GLU A 92 -1.42 -8.61 2.35
C GLU A 92 -1.63 -7.12 2.59
N THR A 93 -0.56 -6.36 2.61
CA THR A 93 -0.63 -4.96 3.00
C THR A 93 -1.55 -4.27 2.01
N CYS A 94 -2.64 -3.69 2.52
CA CYS A 94 -3.62 -3.02 1.71
C CYS A 94 -3.05 -1.66 1.24
N PHE A 95 -2.87 -1.52 -0.07
CA PHE A 95 -2.44 -0.26 -0.69
C PHE A 95 -3.44 0.87 -0.43
N SER A 96 -4.75 0.60 -0.59
CA SER A 96 -5.78 1.62 -0.42
C SER A 96 -5.80 2.19 1.01
N ASP A 97 -5.65 1.35 2.02
CA ASP A 97 -5.64 1.78 3.43
C ASP A 97 -4.38 2.59 3.74
N TYR A 98 -3.22 2.16 3.23
CA TYR A 98 -1.98 2.91 3.35
C TYR A 98 -2.07 4.28 2.65
N ALA A 99 -2.59 4.30 1.42
CA ALA A 99 -2.77 5.52 0.64
C ALA A 99 -3.68 6.53 1.35
N ARG A 100 -4.78 6.08 1.95
CA ARG A 100 -5.68 6.95 2.73
C ARG A 100 -5.00 7.53 3.97
N LYS A 101 -4.23 6.73 4.71
CA LYS A 101 -3.44 7.21 5.85
C LYS A 101 -2.41 8.25 5.41
N PHE A 102 -1.72 8.01 4.30
CA PHE A 102 -0.76 8.94 3.73
C PHE A 102 -1.41 10.27 3.33
N ILE A 103 -2.59 10.23 2.68
CA ILE A 103 -3.35 11.43 2.29
C ILE A 103 -3.82 12.21 3.52
N SER A 104 -4.39 11.54 4.53
CA SER A 104 -4.82 12.19 5.78
C SER A 104 -3.66 12.85 6.53
N LYS A 105 -2.47 12.24 6.50
CA LYS A 105 -1.27 12.85 7.05
C LYS A 105 -0.90 14.13 6.31
N MET A 106 -0.93 14.14 4.98
CA MET A 106 -0.67 15.35 4.19
C MET A 106 -1.68 16.46 4.47
N GLU A 107 -2.97 16.12 4.67
CA GLU A 107 -4.01 17.07 5.03
C GLU A 107 -3.73 17.70 6.41
N SER A 108 -3.34 16.88 7.40
CA SER A 108 -2.98 17.37 8.74
C SER A 108 -1.71 18.26 8.78
N GLU A 109 -0.81 18.06 7.80
CA GLU A 109 0.40 18.87 7.63
C GLU A 109 0.15 20.16 6.81
N GLY A 110 -1.11 20.47 6.43
CA GLY A 110 -1.48 21.66 5.67
C GLY A 110 -1.27 21.58 4.16
N HIS A 111 -1.01 20.39 3.63
CA HIS A 111 -0.79 20.16 2.19
C HIS A 111 -2.06 19.76 1.43
N GLU A 112 -3.20 20.40 1.74
CA GLU A 112 -4.53 20.06 1.22
C GLU A 112 -4.62 19.99 -0.32
N ARG A 113 -3.98 20.94 -1.02
CA ARG A 113 -4.00 20.98 -2.49
C ARG A 113 -3.33 19.75 -3.10
N ASN A 114 -2.21 19.33 -2.52
CA ASN A 114 -1.51 18.13 -2.94
C ASN A 114 -2.30 16.88 -2.56
N ALA A 115 -2.78 16.78 -1.32
CA ALA A 115 -3.61 15.69 -0.82
C ALA A 115 -4.81 15.41 -1.75
N LYS A 116 -5.46 16.46 -2.26
CA LYS A 116 -6.55 16.35 -3.24
C LYS A 116 -6.11 15.63 -4.53
N ASN A 117 -4.92 15.93 -5.05
CA ASN A 117 -4.39 15.26 -6.24
C ASN A 117 -4.15 13.76 -5.99
N TYR A 118 -3.57 13.40 -4.83
CA TYR A 118 -3.37 12.01 -4.44
C TYR A 118 -4.70 11.28 -4.26
N LYS A 119 -5.68 11.91 -3.63
CA LYS A 119 -7.03 11.36 -3.47
C LYS A 119 -7.71 11.06 -4.81
N LEU A 120 -7.60 11.98 -5.77
CA LEU A 120 -8.12 11.79 -7.12
C LEU A 120 -7.43 10.62 -7.84
N ALA A 121 -6.11 10.50 -7.71
CA ALA A 121 -5.34 9.41 -8.32
C ALA A 121 -5.73 8.05 -7.73
N VAL A 122 -5.83 7.94 -6.41
CA VAL A 122 -6.24 6.71 -5.72
C VAL A 122 -7.66 6.31 -6.10
N ASN A 123 -8.61 7.25 -6.05
CA ASN A 123 -10.00 6.98 -6.43
C ASN A 123 -10.13 6.54 -7.89
N HIS A 124 -9.30 7.09 -8.79
CA HIS A 124 -9.29 6.67 -10.20
C HIS A 124 -8.75 5.25 -10.36
N LEU A 125 -7.68 4.91 -9.64
CA LEU A 125 -7.12 3.56 -9.66
C LEU A 125 -8.09 2.53 -9.07
N GLU A 126 -8.75 2.84 -7.95
CA GLU A 126 -9.77 1.98 -7.32
C GLU A 126 -10.95 1.72 -8.27
N ARG A 127 -11.39 2.75 -8.97
CA ARG A 127 -12.46 2.63 -9.96
C ARG A 127 -12.05 1.78 -11.15
N TYR A 128 -10.80 1.89 -11.59
CA TYR A 128 -10.27 1.07 -12.68
C TYR A 128 -10.19 -0.41 -12.30
N ILE A 129 -9.73 -0.72 -11.09
CA ILE A 129 -9.60 -2.11 -10.59
C ILE A 129 -10.97 -2.67 -10.16
N GLY A 130 -11.94 -1.81 -9.84
CA GLY A 130 -13.29 -2.21 -9.41
C GLY A 130 -13.39 -2.55 -7.92
N THR A 131 -12.42 -2.17 -7.11
CA THR A 131 -12.43 -2.38 -5.65
C THR A 131 -11.82 -1.21 -4.89
N THR A 132 -12.36 -0.94 -3.70
CA THR A 132 -11.85 0.08 -2.76
C THR A 132 -10.77 -0.47 -1.81
N LYS A 133 -10.48 -1.78 -1.87
CA LYS A 133 -9.42 -2.45 -1.09
C LYS A 133 -8.43 -3.12 -2.02
N ILE A 134 -7.49 -2.34 -2.53
CA ILE A 134 -6.43 -2.82 -3.40
C ILE A 134 -5.27 -3.30 -2.53
N MET A 135 -4.80 -4.53 -2.75
CA MET A 135 -3.58 -5.04 -2.12
C MET A 135 -2.36 -4.67 -2.95
N PHE A 136 -1.19 -4.51 -2.32
CA PHE A 136 0.05 -4.23 -3.05
C PHE A 136 0.41 -5.31 -4.07
N SER A 137 0.04 -6.56 -3.82
CA SER A 137 0.27 -7.70 -4.72
C SER A 137 -0.49 -7.59 -6.04
N ILE A 138 -1.66 -6.93 -6.05
CA ILE A 138 -2.47 -6.71 -7.26
C ILE A 138 -1.82 -5.69 -8.18
N LEU A 139 -1.07 -4.73 -7.63
CA LEU A 139 -0.44 -3.64 -8.37
C LEU A 139 0.83 -4.12 -9.10
N THR A 140 0.64 -4.97 -10.09
CA THR A 140 1.72 -5.45 -10.96
C THR A 140 2.07 -4.44 -12.05
N THR A 141 3.24 -4.61 -12.69
CA THR A 141 3.64 -3.77 -13.84
C THR A 141 2.57 -3.78 -14.93
N SER A 142 2.01 -4.95 -15.25
CA SER A 142 0.98 -5.10 -16.29
C SER A 142 -0.29 -4.31 -15.95
N VAL A 143 -0.81 -4.46 -14.73
CA VAL A 143 -2.03 -3.75 -14.27
C VAL A 143 -1.83 -2.24 -14.30
N LEU A 144 -0.67 -1.76 -13.80
CA LEU A 144 -0.39 -0.32 -13.78
C LEU A 144 -0.16 0.25 -15.18
N THR A 145 0.48 -0.48 -16.09
CA THR A 145 0.66 -0.04 -17.48
C THR A 145 -0.69 0.08 -18.18
N GLN A 146 -1.56 -0.94 -18.09
CA GLN A 146 -2.91 -0.90 -18.64
C GLN A 146 -3.74 0.24 -18.05
N TRP A 147 -3.63 0.48 -16.74
CA TRP A 147 -4.30 1.61 -16.11
C TRP A 147 -3.80 2.96 -16.66
N ILE A 148 -2.48 3.14 -16.82
CA ILE A 148 -1.88 4.35 -17.38
C ILE A 148 -2.39 4.59 -18.80
N ASP A 149 -2.53 3.54 -19.60
CA ASP A 149 -3.05 3.63 -20.96
C ASP A 149 -4.50 4.14 -21.01
N THR A 150 -5.28 3.97 -19.93
CA THR A 150 -6.64 4.56 -19.85
C THR A 150 -6.65 6.06 -19.61
N LEU A 151 -5.53 6.66 -19.20
CA LEU A 151 -5.42 8.07 -18.83
C LEU A 151 -5.16 9.02 -20.00
N TYR A 152 -5.13 8.50 -21.25
CA TYR A 152 -4.76 9.27 -22.45
C TYR A 152 -5.67 10.48 -22.73
N LYS A 153 -6.92 10.47 -22.26
CA LYS A 153 -7.93 11.53 -22.52
C LYS A 153 -7.59 12.87 -21.87
N THR A 154 -6.78 12.91 -20.83
CA THR A 154 -6.47 14.13 -20.09
C THR A 154 -4.96 14.28 -19.94
N SER A 155 -4.39 15.24 -20.67
CA SER A 155 -2.95 15.48 -20.70
C SER A 155 -2.31 15.56 -19.30
N ARG A 156 -2.94 16.27 -18.36
CA ARG A 156 -2.44 16.40 -17.00
C ARG A 156 -2.60 15.09 -16.18
N ALA A 157 -3.69 14.36 -16.36
CA ALA A 157 -3.95 13.16 -15.57
C ALA A 157 -3.00 12.03 -15.91
N LYS A 158 -2.58 11.89 -17.18
CA LYS A 158 -1.66 10.85 -17.65
C LYS A 158 -0.28 10.93 -16.97
N GLU A 159 0.15 12.10 -16.49
CA GLU A 159 1.39 12.30 -15.76
C GLU A 159 1.17 12.32 -14.23
N MET A 160 0.18 13.10 -13.78
CA MET A 160 -0.04 13.37 -12.36
C MET A 160 -0.49 12.13 -11.59
N TYR A 161 -1.47 11.38 -12.11
CA TYR A 161 -1.99 10.22 -11.39
C TYR A 161 -0.94 9.12 -11.17
N PRO A 162 -0.22 8.66 -12.21
CA PRO A 162 0.83 7.67 -12.01
C PRO A 162 1.95 8.17 -11.11
N THR A 163 2.29 9.46 -11.18
CA THR A 163 3.29 10.08 -10.30
C THR A 163 2.85 10.03 -8.84
N CYS A 164 1.59 10.36 -8.54
CA CYS A 164 1.03 10.26 -7.18
C CYS A 164 1.08 8.82 -6.65
N ILE A 165 0.60 7.85 -7.43
CA ILE A 165 0.60 6.44 -7.03
C ILE A 165 2.02 5.91 -6.83
N ARG A 166 2.96 6.26 -7.72
CA ARG A 166 4.38 5.91 -7.58
C ARG A 166 4.99 6.46 -6.29
N GLN A 167 4.66 7.69 -5.91
CA GLN A 167 5.17 8.30 -4.67
C GLN A 167 4.62 7.60 -3.43
N ILE A 168 3.31 7.28 -3.40
CA ILE A 168 2.73 6.48 -2.33
C ILE A 168 3.45 5.14 -2.21
N PHE A 169 3.65 4.45 -3.34
CA PHE A 169 4.31 3.15 -3.40
C PHE A 169 5.75 3.21 -2.87
N LYS A 170 6.51 4.24 -3.29
CA LYS A 170 7.89 4.48 -2.83
C LYS A 170 7.94 4.70 -1.31
N LYS A 171 7.04 5.52 -0.77
CA LYS A 171 6.94 5.76 0.68
C LYS A 171 6.55 4.50 1.44
N ALA A 172 5.59 3.73 0.91
CA ALA A 172 5.18 2.47 1.51
C ALA A 172 6.33 1.45 1.59
N ILE A 173 7.15 1.33 0.55
CA ILE A 173 8.33 0.44 0.57
C ILE A 173 9.28 0.86 1.69
N ILE A 174 9.58 2.16 1.82
CA ILE A 174 10.52 2.68 2.84
C ILE A 174 9.97 2.45 4.26
N GLU A 175 8.66 2.64 4.48
CA GLU A 175 8.06 2.57 5.82
C GLU A 175 7.69 1.15 6.25
N LEU A 176 7.36 0.26 5.30
CA LEU A 176 6.84 -1.07 5.60
C LEU A 176 7.88 -2.18 5.46
N ASN A 177 8.92 -1.96 4.66
CA ASN A 177 10.04 -2.88 4.55
C ASN A 177 11.12 -2.51 5.58
N ASP A 178 11.69 -3.52 6.21
CA ASP A 178 12.86 -3.41 7.09
C ASP A 178 13.96 -4.27 6.47
N GLU A 179 14.79 -3.66 5.64
CA GLU A 179 15.85 -4.36 4.91
C GLU A 179 16.94 -4.87 5.86
N GLU A 180 17.20 -4.16 6.97
CA GLU A 180 18.20 -4.56 7.97
C GLU A 180 17.80 -5.87 8.67
N ARG A 181 16.50 -6.07 8.88
CA ARG A 181 15.94 -7.29 9.47
C ARG A 181 15.47 -8.31 8.43
N GLY A 182 15.65 -8.04 7.14
CA GLY A 182 15.20 -8.90 6.05
C GLY A 182 13.66 -9.02 5.93
N ILE A 183 12.90 -8.07 6.51
CA ILE A 183 11.43 -8.09 6.47
C ILE A 183 10.96 -7.31 5.26
N LEU A 184 10.57 -7.99 4.20
CA LEU A 184 10.03 -7.40 2.98
C LEU A 184 8.53 -7.63 2.90
N ARG A 185 7.73 -6.65 3.31
CA ARG A 185 6.26 -6.70 3.17
C ARG A 185 5.82 -6.42 1.73
N ILE A 186 6.50 -5.50 1.07
CA ILE A 186 6.32 -5.20 -0.35
C ILE A 186 7.55 -5.73 -1.08
N LYS A 187 7.40 -6.92 -1.69
CA LYS A 187 8.53 -7.66 -2.30
C LYS A 187 8.92 -7.16 -3.69
N TYR A 188 8.00 -6.52 -4.38
CA TYR A 188 8.20 -6.12 -5.77
C TYR A 188 7.79 -4.66 -5.98
N ASN A 189 8.65 -3.90 -6.65
CA ASN A 189 8.35 -2.54 -7.05
C ASN A 189 8.06 -2.49 -8.57
N PRO A 190 6.79 -2.43 -8.98
CA PRO A 190 6.40 -2.42 -10.38
C PRO A 190 6.87 -1.18 -11.14
N TRP A 191 7.11 -0.08 -10.42
CA TRP A 191 7.47 1.21 -10.99
C TRP A 191 8.88 1.28 -11.57
N LEU A 192 9.75 0.29 -11.31
CA LEU A 192 11.09 0.22 -11.88
C LEU A 192 11.08 0.03 -13.40
N LYS A 193 10.00 -0.56 -13.95
CA LYS A 193 9.85 -0.88 -15.37
C LYS A 193 8.82 0.02 -16.07
N ILE A 194 8.20 0.97 -15.38
CA ILE A 194 7.14 1.82 -15.92
C ILE A 194 7.70 3.20 -16.22
N ILE A 195 7.55 3.63 -17.48
CA ILE A 195 7.82 4.99 -17.91
C ILE A 195 6.52 5.77 -17.84
N ILE A 196 6.48 6.82 -17.01
CA ILE A 196 5.31 7.69 -16.87
C ILE A 196 5.29 8.67 -18.05
N PRO A 197 4.19 8.74 -18.83
CA PRO A 197 4.06 9.72 -19.90
C PRO A 197 4.10 11.14 -19.35
N LYS A 198 4.79 12.02 -20.05
CA LYS A 198 4.74 13.46 -19.72
C LYS A 198 3.44 14.09 -20.20
N SER A 199 2.98 15.11 -19.49
CA SER A 199 1.88 15.94 -19.94
C SER A 199 2.31 16.72 -21.19
N ASP A 200 1.35 17.00 -22.06
CA ASP A 200 1.63 17.81 -23.24
C ASP A 200 2.02 19.23 -22.80
N ASN A 201 3.01 19.80 -23.47
CA ASN A 201 3.40 21.17 -23.21
C ASN A 201 2.21 22.10 -23.50
N THR A 202 1.70 22.75 -22.47
CA THR A 202 0.73 23.82 -22.65
C THR A 202 1.44 24.94 -23.38
N LEU A 203 1.02 25.23 -24.61
CA LEU A 203 1.47 26.43 -25.32
C LEU A 203 1.13 27.61 -24.41
N LYS A 204 2.17 28.23 -23.85
CA LYS A 204 2.00 29.52 -23.18
C LYS A 204 1.56 30.50 -24.28
N ARG A 205 0.30 30.90 -24.25
CA ARG A 205 -0.18 31.95 -25.12
C ARG A 205 0.41 33.26 -24.61
N ALA A 206 1.58 33.59 -25.11
CA ALA A 206 2.12 34.92 -24.93
C ALA A 206 1.23 35.87 -25.74
N ILE A 207 0.73 36.89 -25.09
CA ILE A 207 0.02 37.97 -25.76
C ILE A 207 1.08 38.81 -26.50
N SER A 208 0.86 39.11 -27.78
CA SER A 208 1.80 39.94 -28.52
C SER A 208 1.82 41.37 -27.95
N ALA A 209 2.93 42.09 -28.13
CA ALA A 209 3.03 43.49 -27.68
C ALA A 209 1.93 44.39 -28.30
N GLU A 210 1.56 44.08 -29.53
CA GLU A 210 0.46 44.79 -30.20
C GLU A 210 -0.88 44.51 -29.54
N ALA A 211 -1.19 43.24 -29.25
CA ALA A 211 -2.42 42.85 -28.56
C ALA A 211 -2.50 43.45 -27.15
N CYS A 212 -1.36 43.55 -26.45
CA CYS A 212 -1.28 44.24 -25.17
C CYS A 212 -1.60 45.74 -25.33
N ARG A 213 -0.99 46.43 -26.30
CA ARG A 213 -1.28 47.85 -26.57
C ARG A 213 -2.74 48.08 -26.95
N GLU A 214 -3.30 47.23 -27.80
CA GLU A 214 -4.72 47.29 -28.16
C GLU A 214 -5.62 47.10 -26.93
N PHE A 215 -5.33 46.13 -26.07
CA PHE A 215 -6.08 45.89 -24.83
C PHE A 215 -6.09 47.12 -23.91
N PHE A 216 -4.94 47.77 -23.71
CA PHE A 216 -4.83 48.95 -22.85
C PHE A 216 -5.39 50.22 -23.46
N ASN A 217 -5.36 50.38 -24.77
CA ASN A 217 -5.93 51.56 -25.45
C ASN A 217 -7.42 51.42 -25.79
N ARG A 218 -7.99 50.21 -25.60
CA ARG A 218 -9.40 49.99 -25.88
C ARG A 218 -10.28 50.76 -24.88
N PRO A 219 -11.29 51.53 -25.35
CA PRO A 219 -12.20 52.18 -24.43
C PRO A 219 -12.89 51.17 -23.53
N LEU A 220 -13.00 51.50 -22.24
CA LEU A 220 -13.68 50.66 -21.28
C LEU A 220 -15.18 50.57 -21.62
N PRO A 221 -15.82 49.40 -21.43
CA PRO A 221 -17.24 49.25 -21.68
C PRO A 221 -18.03 50.23 -20.83
N GLN A 222 -18.83 51.06 -21.46
CA GLN A 222 -19.76 51.96 -20.77
C GLN A 222 -20.85 51.12 -20.11
N SER A 223 -20.77 50.90 -18.80
CA SER A 223 -21.83 50.29 -18.02
C SER A 223 -22.82 51.37 -17.55
N LYS A 224 -24.12 51.06 -17.57
CA LYS A 224 -25.15 51.89 -16.95
C LYS A 224 -25.00 52.02 -15.42
N MET A 225 -24.21 51.14 -14.81
CA MET A 225 -23.81 51.24 -13.42
C MET A 225 -22.36 51.73 -13.34
N VAL A 226 -22.15 52.81 -12.60
CA VAL A 226 -20.80 53.33 -12.30
C VAL A 226 -20.08 52.31 -11.43
N SER A 227 -19.27 51.45 -12.05
CA SER A 227 -18.46 50.45 -11.34
C SER A 227 -16.99 50.68 -11.69
N PRO A 228 -16.10 50.85 -10.69
CA PRO A 228 -14.66 50.99 -10.93
C PRO A 228 -13.97 49.66 -11.29
N LEU A 229 -14.70 48.53 -11.33
CA LEU A 229 -14.14 47.19 -11.57
C LEU A 229 -13.41 47.04 -12.93
N PRO A 230 -13.91 47.60 -14.07
CA PRO A 230 -13.20 47.50 -15.34
C PRO A 230 -11.86 48.26 -15.35
N GLU A 231 -11.81 49.43 -14.70
CA GLU A 231 -10.58 50.23 -14.56
C GLU A 231 -9.57 49.53 -13.66
N LEU A 232 -10.03 49.09 -12.50
CA LEU A 232 -9.22 48.33 -11.54
C LEU A 232 -8.66 47.04 -12.17
N GLY A 233 -9.46 46.33 -12.95
CA GLY A 233 -9.03 45.12 -13.67
C GLY A 233 -7.93 45.41 -14.69
N ARG A 234 -8.01 46.53 -15.41
CA ARG A 234 -6.97 46.99 -16.34
C ARG A 234 -5.69 47.38 -15.61
N ASP A 235 -5.81 48.11 -14.50
CA ASP A 235 -4.66 48.57 -13.71
C ASP A 235 -3.92 47.41 -13.05
N ILE A 236 -4.64 46.39 -12.55
CA ILE A 236 -4.05 45.14 -12.03
C ILE A 236 -3.30 44.41 -13.14
N ALA A 237 -3.86 44.32 -14.34
CA ALA A 237 -3.19 43.68 -15.45
C ALA A 237 -1.92 44.46 -15.89
N LEU A 238 -1.92 45.79 -15.81
CA LEU A 238 -0.72 46.62 -16.05
C LEU A 238 0.39 46.38 -15.02
N LEU A 239 0.02 46.23 -13.74
CA LEU A 239 1.00 45.96 -12.66
C LEU A 239 1.56 44.53 -12.67
N SER A 240 0.96 43.62 -13.42
CA SER A 240 1.37 42.22 -13.52
C SER A 240 2.24 41.91 -14.75
N LEU A 241 2.49 42.88 -15.59
CA LEU A 241 3.38 42.81 -16.75
C LEU A 241 4.82 43.23 -16.39
#